data_d21a390caaa99c237a9bde017c524a86
#
_entry.id   d21a390caaa99c237a9bde017c524a86
#
_cell.length_a   1.000
_cell.length_b   1.000
_cell.length_c   1.000
_cell.angle_alpha   90.00
_cell.angle_beta   90.00
_cell.angle_gamma   90.00
#
_symmetry.space_group_name_H-M   'P 1'
#
loop_
_entity.id
_entity.type
_entity.pdbx_description
1 polymer ?
#
loop_
_entity_poly.entity_id
_entity_poly.type
_entity_poly.pdbx_seq_one_letter_code
_entity_poly.pdbx_strand_id
1 'polypeptide(L)'
;MLVLLSDEDKRRAHEERNMKKETTLKPAWLILVSVLLVFFGGCSTAYYGAMEKVGIHKRDILVDRVEGARDAQSEAQEQFKSALEQFGAVVQIENTDLKRAYDKLNAEYEDSEKAAKKVSERIDKVESVADDLFKEWEDELNLYKSADLRRSSQRKLQNTKSRYREMLASMHRAEKSMTPVLRTFRDNVLFLKHNLNAQAIGSLRSEFSTLKGEIDGLIKNMNEAIQTSNKFIADIKQ
;
A
#
# COMPACT_ATOMS: atom_id res chain seq x y z
N MET A 1 -32.39 -49.26 -52.80
CA MET A 1 -32.81 -47.85 -52.99
C MET A 1 -32.18 -47.02 -51.90
N LEU A 2 -30.96 -46.46 -52.15
CA LEU A 2 -30.22 -45.68 -51.19
C LEU A 2 -30.68 -44.22 -51.30
N VAL A 3 -31.31 -43.69 -50.26
CA VAL A 3 -31.64 -42.26 -50.14
C VAL A 3 -30.41 -41.49 -49.72
N LEU A 4 -29.82 -40.76 -50.66
CA LEU A 4 -28.75 -39.80 -50.37
C LEU A 4 -29.38 -38.59 -49.71
N LEU A 5 -29.05 -38.40 -48.40
CA LEU A 5 -29.40 -37.17 -47.67
C LEU A 5 -28.66 -36.00 -48.32
N SER A 6 -29.40 -34.93 -48.60
CA SER A 6 -28.90 -33.70 -49.21
C SER A 6 -27.87 -33.03 -48.32
N ASP A 7 -26.89 -32.35 -48.93
CA ASP A 7 -25.85 -31.59 -48.23
C ASP A 7 -26.42 -30.50 -47.30
N GLU A 8 -27.66 -30.06 -47.54
CA GLU A 8 -28.37 -29.11 -46.68
C GLU A 8 -28.78 -29.72 -45.33
N ASP A 9 -29.18 -31.00 -45.30
CA ASP A 9 -29.55 -31.69 -44.05
C ASP A 9 -28.33 -31.92 -43.15
N LYS A 10 -27.15 -32.13 -43.73
CA LYS A 10 -25.88 -32.25 -42.99
C LYS A 10 -25.44 -30.91 -42.39
N ARG A 11 -25.66 -29.80 -43.11
CA ARG A 11 -25.34 -28.45 -42.59
C ARG A 11 -26.25 -28.05 -41.44
N ARG A 12 -27.55 -28.29 -41.55
CA ARG A 12 -28.52 -28.03 -40.47
C ARG A 12 -28.20 -28.83 -39.18
N ALA A 13 -27.88 -30.11 -39.35
CA ALA A 13 -27.49 -30.95 -38.20
C ALA A 13 -26.16 -30.55 -37.56
N HIS A 14 -25.28 -29.86 -38.30
CA HIS A 14 -24.02 -29.33 -37.78
C HIS A 14 -24.21 -27.98 -37.03
N GLU A 15 -25.11 -27.13 -37.55
CA GLU A 15 -25.49 -25.87 -36.90
C GLU A 15 -26.27 -26.09 -35.60
N GLU A 16 -27.22 -27.04 -35.59
CA GLU A 16 -27.95 -27.37 -34.34
C GLU A 16 -27.07 -27.98 -33.28
N ARG A 17 -26.02 -28.73 -33.64
CA ARG A 17 -25.03 -29.26 -32.69
C ARG A 17 -24.12 -28.17 -32.11
N ASN A 18 -23.77 -27.15 -32.87
CA ASN A 18 -22.98 -26.02 -32.38
C ASN A 18 -23.80 -25.08 -31.49
N MET A 19 -25.07 -24.81 -31.80
CA MET A 19 -25.94 -24.00 -30.95
C MET A 19 -26.23 -24.65 -29.58
N LYS A 20 -26.31 -25.99 -29.51
CA LYS A 20 -26.50 -26.68 -28.22
C LYS A 20 -25.26 -26.72 -27.35
N LYS A 21 -24.05 -26.50 -27.88
CA LYS A 21 -22.80 -26.43 -27.08
C LYS A 21 -22.57 -25.07 -26.45
N GLU A 22 -23.13 -24.00 -27.01
CA GLU A 22 -22.93 -22.65 -26.43
C GLU A 22 -23.87 -22.33 -25.28
N THR A 23 -24.99 -23.03 -25.14
CA THR A 23 -26.00 -22.70 -24.10
C THR A 23 -25.78 -23.37 -22.73
N THR A 24 -24.83 -24.30 -22.60
CA THR A 24 -24.62 -25.04 -21.36
C THR A 24 -23.42 -24.58 -20.52
N LEU A 25 -22.56 -23.68 -21.06
CA LEU A 25 -21.37 -23.20 -20.34
C LEU A 25 -21.62 -21.91 -19.52
N LYS A 26 -22.67 -21.15 -19.82
CA LYS A 26 -22.93 -19.87 -19.18
C LYS A 26 -23.34 -19.92 -17.70
N PRO A 27 -24.22 -20.87 -17.24
CA PRO A 27 -24.61 -20.91 -15.83
C PRO A 27 -23.49 -21.40 -14.90
N ALA A 28 -22.64 -22.32 -15.36
CA ALA A 28 -21.56 -22.87 -14.54
C ALA A 28 -20.44 -21.84 -14.29
N TRP A 29 -20.11 -21.00 -15.26
CA TRP A 29 -19.11 -19.94 -15.09
C TRP A 29 -19.64 -18.80 -14.22
N LEU A 30 -20.89 -18.41 -14.36
CA LEU A 30 -21.52 -17.40 -13.49
C LEU A 30 -21.59 -17.87 -12.04
N ILE A 31 -21.83 -19.16 -11.79
CA ILE A 31 -21.78 -19.74 -10.47
C ILE A 31 -20.35 -19.77 -9.94
N LEU A 32 -19.35 -20.11 -10.75
CA LEU A 32 -17.93 -20.13 -10.36
C LEU A 32 -17.42 -18.71 -10.03
N VAL A 33 -17.79 -17.70 -10.83
CA VAL A 33 -17.46 -16.28 -10.59
C VAL A 33 -18.17 -15.76 -9.34
N SER A 34 -19.43 -16.15 -9.11
CA SER A 34 -20.19 -15.77 -7.92
C SER A 34 -19.61 -16.39 -6.64
N VAL A 35 -19.16 -17.64 -6.70
CA VAL A 35 -18.47 -18.32 -5.56
C VAL A 35 -17.10 -17.69 -5.31
N LEU A 36 -16.37 -17.29 -6.35
CA LEU A 36 -15.06 -16.63 -6.19
C LEU A 36 -15.17 -15.25 -5.54
N LEU A 37 -16.24 -14.49 -5.81
CA LEU A 37 -16.49 -13.17 -5.21
C LEU A 37 -16.83 -13.23 -3.71
N VAL A 38 -17.40 -14.35 -3.22
CA VAL A 38 -17.71 -14.54 -1.79
C VAL A 38 -16.45 -14.78 -0.97
N PHE A 39 -15.35 -15.28 -1.57
CA PHE A 39 -14.10 -15.54 -0.86
C PHE A 39 -13.25 -14.29 -0.58
N PHE A 40 -13.49 -13.15 -1.24
CA PHE A 40 -12.69 -11.93 -1.05
C PHE A 40 -13.19 -10.99 0.07
N GLY A 41 -14.38 -11.19 0.61
CA GLY A 41 -14.99 -10.30 1.61
C GLY A 41 -14.90 -10.77 3.07
N GLY A 42 -14.40 -11.97 3.35
CA GLY A 42 -14.54 -12.60 4.69
C GLY A 42 -13.26 -12.90 5.46
N CYS A 43 -12.07 -12.63 4.90
CA CYS A 43 -10.82 -13.13 5.49
C CYS A 43 -10.35 -12.38 6.75
N SER A 44 -10.66 -11.08 6.92
CA SER A 44 -10.18 -10.31 8.07
C SER A 44 -10.89 -10.71 9.37
N THR A 45 -12.21 -10.77 9.37
CA THR A 45 -13.01 -11.11 10.57
C THR A 45 -12.73 -12.55 11.07
N ALA A 46 -12.57 -13.51 10.14
CA ALA A 46 -12.23 -14.89 10.50
C ALA A 46 -10.80 -15.00 11.08
N TYR A 47 -9.85 -14.23 10.55
CA TYR A 47 -8.48 -14.18 11.02
C TYR A 47 -8.41 -13.62 12.45
N TYR A 48 -9.04 -12.48 12.72
CA TYR A 48 -9.02 -11.85 14.04
C TYR A 48 -9.77 -12.67 15.10
N GLY A 49 -10.90 -13.29 14.74
CA GLY A 49 -11.60 -14.22 15.64
C GLY A 49 -10.82 -15.50 15.97
N ALA A 50 -9.91 -15.94 15.09
CA ALA A 50 -8.99 -17.03 15.40
C ALA A 50 -7.87 -16.59 16.35
N MET A 51 -7.34 -15.36 16.21
CA MET A 51 -6.31 -14.78 17.07
C MET A 51 -6.81 -14.55 18.50
N GLU A 52 -8.07 -14.11 18.68
CA GLU A 52 -8.68 -13.95 20.00
C GLU A 52 -8.81 -15.27 20.77
N LYS A 53 -9.10 -16.38 20.08
CA LYS A 53 -9.14 -17.70 20.69
C LYS A 53 -7.81 -18.14 21.29
N VAL A 54 -6.69 -17.58 20.83
CA VAL A 54 -5.34 -17.82 21.37
C VAL A 54 -4.87 -16.69 22.28
N GLY A 55 -5.77 -15.77 22.71
CA GLY A 55 -5.48 -14.71 23.68
C GLY A 55 -4.80 -13.47 23.10
N ILE A 56 -4.78 -13.30 21.78
CA ILE A 56 -4.25 -12.09 21.12
C ILE A 56 -5.41 -11.15 20.82
N HIS A 57 -5.46 -10.02 21.52
CA HIS A 57 -6.51 -9.03 21.33
C HIS A 57 -6.25 -8.12 20.12
N LYS A 58 -7.30 -7.68 19.44
CA LYS A 58 -7.20 -6.73 18.29
C LYS A 58 -6.42 -5.46 18.64
N ARG A 59 -6.48 -5.02 19.90
CA ARG A 59 -5.69 -3.90 20.41
C ARG A 59 -4.18 -4.16 20.26
N ASP A 60 -3.73 -5.37 20.60
CA ASP A 60 -2.31 -5.73 20.52
C ASP A 60 -1.87 -5.87 19.05
N ILE A 61 -2.76 -6.41 18.21
CA ILE A 61 -2.53 -6.46 16.75
C ILE A 61 -2.44 -5.06 16.17
N LEU A 62 -3.29 -4.11 16.58
CA LEU A 62 -3.21 -2.72 16.13
C LEU A 62 -1.86 -2.09 16.51
N VAL A 63 -1.40 -2.31 17.74
CA VAL A 63 -0.08 -1.84 18.19
C VAL A 63 1.02 -2.38 17.29
N ASP A 64 1.04 -3.69 17.04
CA ASP A 64 2.01 -4.34 16.14
C ASP A 64 1.98 -3.76 14.72
N ARG A 65 0.78 -3.49 14.16
CA ARG A 65 0.66 -2.88 12.83
C ARG A 65 1.16 -1.43 12.80
N VAL A 66 0.90 -0.66 13.84
CA VAL A 66 1.41 0.72 13.98
C VAL A 66 2.93 0.72 14.13
N GLU A 67 3.50 -0.19 14.92
CA GLU A 67 4.95 -0.38 15.03
C GLU A 67 5.55 -0.73 13.66
N GLY A 68 4.96 -1.68 12.94
CA GLY A 68 5.42 -2.05 11.61
C GLY A 68 5.30 -0.94 10.56
N ALA A 69 4.30 -0.05 10.66
CA ALA A 69 4.17 1.12 9.77
C ALA A 69 5.20 2.21 10.12
N ARG A 70 5.41 2.47 11.41
CA ARG A 70 6.46 3.37 11.90
C ARG A 70 7.85 2.94 11.43
N ASP A 71 8.16 1.67 11.56
CA ASP A 71 9.45 1.12 11.18
C ASP A 71 9.66 1.20 9.66
N ALA A 72 8.62 0.89 8.87
CA ALA A 72 8.66 1.07 7.42
C ALA A 72 8.89 2.54 7.00
N GLN A 73 8.31 3.50 7.73
CA GLN A 73 8.56 4.92 7.49
C GLN A 73 10.00 5.31 7.84
N SER A 74 10.57 4.75 8.90
CA SER A 74 11.98 4.97 9.27
C SER A 74 12.94 4.40 8.23
N GLU A 75 12.68 3.17 7.75
CA GLU A 75 13.47 2.55 6.68
C GLU A 75 13.37 3.35 5.38
N ALA A 76 12.17 3.80 5.00
CA ALA A 76 11.99 4.63 3.81
C ALA A 76 12.71 5.97 3.94
N GLN A 77 12.70 6.60 5.11
CA GLN A 77 13.43 7.83 5.38
C GLN A 77 14.93 7.66 5.12
N GLU A 78 15.54 6.58 5.61
CA GLU A 78 16.96 6.30 5.37
C GLU A 78 17.23 6.01 3.88
N GLN A 79 16.33 5.30 3.19
CA GLN A 79 16.45 5.06 1.76
C GLN A 79 16.41 6.35 0.94
N PHE A 80 15.48 7.28 1.22
CA PHE A 80 15.42 8.56 0.53
C PHE A 80 16.64 9.45 0.82
N LYS A 81 17.22 9.38 2.03
CA LYS A 81 18.50 10.05 2.34
C LYS A 81 19.65 9.46 1.52
N SER A 82 19.77 8.12 1.46
CA SER A 82 20.77 7.43 0.64
C SER A 82 20.65 7.85 -0.83
N ALA A 83 19.43 7.82 -1.36
CA ALA A 83 19.15 8.22 -2.72
C ALA A 83 19.61 9.67 -3.02
N LEU A 84 19.36 10.60 -2.10
CA LEU A 84 19.83 11.98 -2.23
C LEU A 84 21.36 12.09 -2.20
N GLU A 85 22.02 11.37 -1.31
CA GLU A 85 23.49 11.33 -1.22
C GLU A 85 24.10 10.79 -2.51
N GLN A 86 23.55 9.70 -3.05
CA GLN A 86 24.01 9.12 -4.31
C GLN A 86 23.76 10.06 -5.49
N PHE A 87 22.61 10.74 -5.53
CA PHE A 87 22.35 11.76 -6.53
C PHE A 87 23.35 12.92 -6.43
N GLY A 88 23.62 13.40 -5.21
CA GLY A 88 24.63 14.43 -4.95
C GLY A 88 26.04 14.02 -5.41
N ALA A 89 26.42 12.76 -5.20
CA ALA A 89 27.70 12.25 -5.69
C ALA A 89 27.77 12.25 -7.23
N VAL A 90 26.70 11.83 -7.92
CA VAL A 90 26.65 11.80 -9.39
C VAL A 90 26.79 13.19 -10.00
N VAL A 91 26.13 14.21 -9.45
CA VAL A 91 26.22 15.58 -10.01
C VAL A 91 27.57 16.28 -9.77
N GLN A 92 28.44 15.69 -8.96
CA GLN A 92 29.82 16.18 -8.72
C GLN A 92 30.86 15.50 -9.61
N ILE A 93 30.48 14.46 -10.37
CA ILE A 93 31.41 13.76 -11.25
C ILE A 93 31.81 14.67 -12.44
N GLU A 94 33.10 14.91 -12.62
CA GLU A 94 33.61 15.81 -13.66
C GLU A 94 33.76 15.18 -15.04
N ASN A 95 33.88 13.89 -15.15
CA ASN A 95 33.91 13.18 -16.46
C ASN A 95 34.22 11.71 -16.29
N THR A 96 33.24 10.78 -16.27
CA THR A 96 33.62 9.40 -16.53
C THR A 96 32.39 8.52 -16.70
N ASP A 97 32.22 7.43 -16.25
CA ASP A 97 31.32 6.35 -16.50
C ASP A 97 29.83 6.75 -16.23
N LEU A 98 29.27 7.55 -17.15
CA LEU A 98 27.87 8.01 -17.05
C LEU A 98 26.88 6.85 -17.06
N LYS A 99 27.27 5.71 -17.67
CA LYS A 99 26.49 4.50 -17.57
C LYS A 99 26.43 3.98 -16.13
N ARG A 100 27.56 3.97 -15.43
CA ARG A 100 27.60 3.56 -14.00
C ARG A 100 26.81 4.53 -13.13
N ALA A 101 26.86 5.84 -13.42
CA ALA A 101 26.06 6.85 -12.74
C ALA A 101 24.57 6.61 -12.92
N TYR A 102 24.15 6.31 -14.16
CA TYR A 102 22.75 5.93 -14.45
C TYR A 102 22.35 4.65 -13.71
N ASP A 103 23.15 3.57 -13.83
CA ASP A 103 22.84 2.28 -13.20
C ASP A 103 22.66 2.44 -11.68
N LYS A 104 23.50 3.28 -11.05
CA LYS A 104 23.44 3.58 -9.62
C LYS A 104 22.18 4.37 -9.24
N LEU A 105 21.89 5.46 -9.95
CA LEU A 105 20.69 6.25 -9.67
C LEU A 105 19.40 5.49 -9.95
N ASN A 106 19.41 4.64 -10.98
CA ASN A 106 18.24 3.80 -11.27
C ASN A 106 17.99 2.78 -10.14
N ALA A 107 19.03 2.17 -9.59
CA ALA A 107 18.91 1.26 -8.45
C ALA A 107 18.35 1.99 -7.20
N GLU A 108 18.87 3.18 -6.89
CA GLU A 108 18.35 4.00 -5.78
C GLU A 108 16.88 4.42 -5.98
N TYR A 109 16.49 4.73 -7.22
CA TYR A 109 15.09 5.01 -7.55
C TYR A 109 14.19 3.78 -7.30
N GLU A 110 14.58 2.62 -7.83
CA GLU A 110 13.83 1.38 -7.66
C GLU A 110 13.68 0.99 -6.18
N ASP A 111 14.73 1.15 -5.39
CA ASP A 111 14.69 0.85 -3.96
C ASP A 111 13.85 1.88 -3.18
N SER A 112 13.88 3.15 -3.58
CA SER A 112 12.98 4.19 -3.04
C SER A 112 11.50 3.91 -3.36
N GLU A 113 11.20 3.42 -4.57
CA GLU A 113 9.86 3.02 -4.98
C GLU A 113 9.34 1.82 -4.17
N LYS A 114 10.19 0.82 -3.95
CA LYS A 114 9.88 -0.35 -3.09
C LYS A 114 9.63 0.07 -1.64
N ALA A 115 10.47 0.98 -1.11
CA ALA A 115 10.31 1.49 0.24
C ALA A 115 8.99 2.26 0.41
N ALA A 116 8.65 3.12 -0.56
CA ALA A 116 7.38 3.85 -0.57
C ALA A 116 6.17 2.91 -0.61
N LYS A 117 6.21 1.89 -1.47
CA LYS A 117 5.16 0.87 -1.56
C LYS A 117 4.99 0.11 -0.24
N LYS A 118 6.11 -0.25 0.41
CA LYS A 118 6.08 -0.91 1.73
C LYS A 118 5.38 -0.03 2.78
N VAL A 119 5.63 1.27 2.77
CA VAL A 119 4.95 2.23 3.68
C VAL A 119 3.44 2.21 3.44
N SER A 120 2.98 2.35 2.20
CA SER A 120 1.54 2.31 1.87
C SER A 120 0.89 1.02 2.34
N GLU A 121 1.46 -0.14 2.01
CA GLU A 121 0.94 -1.45 2.42
C GLU A 121 0.87 -1.62 3.96
N ARG A 122 1.76 -0.97 4.70
CA ARG A 122 1.74 -1.01 6.17
C ARG A 122 0.66 -0.10 6.74
N ILE A 123 0.43 1.07 6.15
CA ILE A 123 -0.66 1.98 6.54
C ILE A 123 -2.01 1.32 6.30
N ASP A 124 -2.23 0.68 5.14
CA ASP A 124 -3.47 -0.05 4.85
C ASP A 124 -3.78 -1.14 5.91
N LYS A 125 -2.74 -1.83 6.39
CA LYS A 125 -2.89 -2.83 7.47
C LYS A 125 -3.26 -2.21 8.81
N VAL A 126 -2.76 -1.01 9.11
CA VAL A 126 -3.15 -0.26 10.31
C VAL A 126 -4.62 0.12 10.24
N GLU A 127 -5.09 0.64 9.10
CA GLU A 127 -6.49 1.04 8.89
C GLU A 127 -7.44 -0.15 9.03
N SER A 128 -7.13 -1.26 8.36
CA SER A 128 -7.95 -2.47 8.40
C SER A 128 -8.17 -2.99 9.83
N VAL A 129 -7.10 -3.05 10.64
CA VAL A 129 -7.21 -3.53 12.03
C VAL A 129 -7.93 -2.53 12.92
N ALA A 130 -7.69 -1.23 12.71
CA ALA A 130 -8.33 -0.17 13.50
C ALA A 130 -9.84 -0.14 13.28
N ASP A 131 -10.31 -0.29 12.04
CA ASP A 131 -11.72 -0.35 11.71
C ASP A 131 -12.40 -1.54 12.40
N ASP A 132 -11.80 -2.72 12.35
CA ASP A 132 -12.32 -3.91 13.02
C ASP A 132 -12.35 -3.76 14.55
N LEU A 133 -11.28 -3.21 15.16
CA LEU A 133 -11.20 -2.97 16.59
C LEU A 133 -12.26 -1.97 17.06
N PHE A 134 -12.40 -0.85 16.37
CA PHE A 134 -13.34 0.19 16.77
C PHE A 134 -14.78 -0.22 16.60
N LYS A 135 -15.10 -0.97 15.55
CA LYS A 135 -16.42 -1.54 15.33
C LYS A 135 -16.79 -2.51 16.46
N GLU A 136 -15.90 -3.45 16.78
CA GLU A 136 -16.12 -4.39 17.88
C GLU A 136 -16.33 -3.66 19.20
N TRP A 137 -15.48 -2.67 19.53
CA TRP A 137 -15.63 -1.90 20.76
C TRP A 137 -16.96 -1.14 20.83
N GLU A 138 -17.45 -0.60 19.70
CA GLU A 138 -18.79 0.03 19.62
C GLU A 138 -19.91 -0.98 19.86
N ASP A 139 -19.81 -2.18 19.30
CA ASP A 139 -20.79 -3.25 19.49
C ASP A 139 -20.82 -3.70 20.97
N GLU A 140 -19.65 -3.86 21.61
CA GLU A 140 -19.51 -4.26 23.00
C GLU A 140 -20.05 -3.23 24.00
N LEU A 141 -20.08 -1.92 23.63
CA LEU A 141 -20.70 -0.90 24.49
C LEU A 141 -22.15 -1.22 24.85
N ASN A 142 -22.86 -1.96 24.00
CA ASN A 142 -24.24 -2.35 24.22
C ASN A 142 -24.40 -3.54 25.20
N LEU A 143 -23.31 -4.25 25.48
CA LEU A 143 -23.32 -5.40 26.41
C LEU A 143 -23.15 -4.99 27.88
N TYR A 144 -22.71 -3.74 28.16
CA TYR A 144 -22.54 -3.27 29.53
C TYR A 144 -23.87 -3.10 30.26
N LYS A 145 -24.02 -3.80 31.38
CA LYS A 145 -25.14 -3.64 32.31
C LYS A 145 -24.98 -2.38 33.18
N SER A 146 -23.76 -2.04 33.58
CA SER A 146 -23.43 -0.85 34.36
C SER A 146 -23.35 0.39 33.45
N ALA A 147 -24.21 1.38 33.69
CA ALA A 147 -24.21 2.65 32.97
C ALA A 147 -22.89 3.46 33.17
N ASP A 148 -22.24 3.32 34.33
CA ASP A 148 -21.00 4.02 34.61
C ASP A 148 -19.82 3.42 33.84
N LEU A 149 -19.74 2.11 33.81
CA LEU A 149 -18.71 1.39 33.03
C LEU A 149 -18.89 1.66 31.55
N ARG A 150 -20.13 1.61 31.05
CA ARG A 150 -20.45 1.96 29.65
C ARG A 150 -19.96 3.37 29.30
N ARG A 151 -20.30 4.38 30.11
CA ARG A 151 -19.88 5.78 29.89
C ARG A 151 -18.36 5.92 29.94
N SER A 152 -17.69 5.21 30.85
CA SER A 152 -16.22 5.20 30.94
C SER A 152 -15.59 4.61 29.69
N SER A 153 -16.05 3.43 29.25
CA SER A 153 -15.56 2.76 28.04
C SER A 153 -15.81 3.61 26.79
N GLN A 154 -17.00 4.24 26.67
CA GLN A 154 -17.33 5.12 25.56
C GLN A 154 -16.39 6.35 25.49
N ARG A 155 -16.06 6.98 26.63
CA ARG A 155 -15.07 8.08 26.65
C ARG A 155 -13.69 7.58 26.22
N LYS A 156 -13.26 6.41 26.69
CA LYS A 156 -11.98 5.82 26.32
C LYS A 156 -11.93 5.53 24.81
N LEU A 157 -12.99 4.96 24.24
CA LEU A 157 -13.11 4.73 22.80
C LEU A 157 -12.99 6.04 21.99
N GLN A 158 -13.72 7.08 22.35
CA GLN A 158 -13.68 8.37 21.64
C GLN A 158 -12.28 9.01 21.70
N ASN A 159 -11.62 8.96 22.85
CA ASN A 159 -10.25 9.47 23.00
C ASN A 159 -9.26 8.66 22.13
N THR A 160 -9.37 7.33 22.12
CA THR A 160 -8.52 6.47 21.30
C THR A 160 -8.73 6.73 19.81
N LYS A 161 -9.98 6.85 19.35
CA LYS A 161 -10.31 7.21 17.97
C LYS A 161 -9.75 8.57 17.57
N SER A 162 -9.77 9.57 18.47
CA SER A 162 -9.21 10.90 18.18
C SER A 162 -7.70 10.83 17.96
N ARG A 163 -6.98 10.15 18.84
CA ARG A 163 -5.51 9.98 18.74
C ARG A 163 -5.11 9.13 17.53
N TYR A 164 -5.88 8.10 17.23
CA TYR A 164 -5.70 7.28 16.04
C TYR A 164 -5.81 8.12 14.77
N ARG A 165 -6.84 8.98 14.65
CA ARG A 165 -7.02 9.85 13.47
C ARG A 165 -5.87 10.85 13.30
N GLU A 166 -5.38 11.42 14.40
CA GLU A 166 -4.21 12.32 14.38
C GLU A 166 -2.96 11.60 13.85
N MET A 167 -2.69 10.40 14.38
CA MET A 167 -1.59 9.56 13.94
C MET A 167 -1.74 9.17 12.46
N LEU A 168 -2.89 8.63 12.06
CA LEU A 168 -3.14 8.19 10.68
C LEU A 168 -3.01 9.34 9.69
N ALA A 169 -3.53 10.53 10.03
CA ALA A 169 -3.40 11.71 9.20
C ALA A 169 -1.93 12.12 8.98
N SER A 170 -1.06 11.94 9.99
CA SER A 170 0.37 12.20 9.83
C SER A 170 1.05 11.14 8.96
N MET A 171 0.67 9.86 9.09
CA MET A 171 1.16 8.79 8.22
C MET A 171 0.81 9.04 6.75
N HIS A 172 -0.43 9.42 6.46
CA HIS A 172 -0.84 9.74 5.09
C HIS A 172 -0.20 11.02 4.53
N ARG A 173 0.10 12.02 5.37
CA ARG A 173 0.90 13.18 4.91
C ARG A 173 2.31 12.76 4.50
N ALA A 174 2.96 11.91 5.29
CA ALA A 174 4.27 11.36 4.94
C ALA A 174 4.21 10.54 3.65
N GLU A 175 3.23 9.65 3.53
CA GLU A 175 2.99 8.85 2.32
C GLU A 175 2.80 9.73 1.08
N LYS A 176 1.90 10.71 1.13
CA LYS A 176 1.66 11.64 0.04
C LYS A 176 2.90 12.40 -0.39
N SER A 177 3.78 12.74 0.55
CA SER A 177 5.01 13.48 0.24
C SER A 177 6.07 12.65 -0.47
N MET A 178 5.96 11.32 -0.52
CA MET A 178 6.84 10.46 -1.33
C MET A 178 6.58 10.58 -2.84
N THR A 179 5.33 10.82 -3.24
CA THR A 179 4.93 10.86 -4.66
C THR A 179 5.68 11.93 -5.48
N PRO A 180 5.77 13.21 -5.08
CA PRO A 180 6.53 14.20 -5.82
C PRO A 180 8.01 13.82 -5.89
N VAL A 181 8.63 13.39 -4.78
CA VAL A 181 10.03 12.96 -4.73
C VAL A 181 10.31 11.85 -5.75
N LEU A 182 9.49 10.78 -5.76
CA LEU A 182 9.64 9.67 -6.71
C LEU A 182 9.46 10.13 -8.15
N ARG A 183 8.55 11.07 -8.42
CA ARG A 183 8.36 11.62 -9.75
C ARG A 183 9.61 12.38 -10.22
N THR A 184 10.07 13.35 -9.44
CA THR A 184 11.27 14.12 -9.73
C THR A 184 12.48 13.22 -9.90
N PHE A 185 12.65 12.24 -9.04
CA PHE A 185 13.76 11.29 -9.13
C PHE A 185 13.69 10.44 -10.41
N ARG A 186 12.52 9.89 -10.73
CA ARG A 186 12.29 9.14 -11.97
C ARG A 186 12.61 9.94 -13.21
N ASP A 187 12.15 11.20 -13.27
CA ASP A 187 12.38 12.07 -14.43
C ASP A 187 13.88 12.30 -14.63
N ASN A 188 14.64 12.50 -13.57
CA ASN A 188 16.09 12.65 -13.62
C ASN A 188 16.80 11.36 -14.08
N VAL A 189 16.37 10.19 -13.60
CA VAL A 189 16.90 8.90 -14.04
C VAL A 189 16.62 8.66 -15.52
N LEU A 190 15.38 8.93 -15.97
CA LEU A 190 15.01 8.82 -17.39
C LEU A 190 15.79 9.79 -18.28
N PHE A 191 15.99 11.02 -17.82
CA PHE A 191 16.79 12.01 -18.54
C PHE A 191 18.23 11.50 -18.71
N LEU A 192 18.87 11.02 -17.63
CA LEU A 192 20.23 10.48 -17.70
C LEU A 192 20.32 9.25 -18.60
N LYS A 193 19.31 8.37 -18.59
CA LYS A 193 19.24 7.17 -19.44
C LYS A 193 19.43 7.50 -20.93
N HIS A 194 18.82 8.59 -21.37
CA HIS A 194 18.83 8.98 -22.78
C HIS A 194 19.92 10.02 -23.14
N ASN A 195 20.59 10.59 -22.15
CA ASN A 195 21.57 11.65 -22.31
C ASN A 195 22.87 11.34 -21.55
N LEU A 196 23.56 10.27 -21.96
CA LEU A 196 24.82 9.87 -21.35
C LEU A 196 25.98 10.74 -21.84
N ASN A 197 25.95 12.04 -21.53
CA ASN A 197 26.97 13.03 -21.89
C ASN A 197 27.19 14.05 -20.77
N ALA A 198 28.30 14.78 -20.84
CA ALA A 198 28.67 15.76 -19.81
C ALA A 198 27.63 16.87 -19.61
N GLN A 199 26.86 17.22 -20.64
CA GLN A 199 25.79 18.21 -20.54
C GLN A 199 24.64 17.74 -19.66
N ALA A 200 24.37 16.43 -19.65
CA ALA A 200 23.33 15.84 -18.78
C ALA A 200 23.67 16.06 -17.30
N ILE A 201 24.92 15.90 -16.90
CA ILE A 201 25.34 16.16 -15.51
C ILE A 201 25.09 17.63 -15.11
N GLY A 202 25.32 18.57 -16.02
CA GLY A 202 25.01 20.00 -15.80
C GLY A 202 23.52 20.22 -15.54
N SER A 203 22.64 19.57 -16.31
CA SER A 203 21.19 19.63 -16.11
C SER A 203 20.75 18.98 -14.79
N LEU A 204 21.28 17.80 -14.45
CA LEU A 204 21.01 17.13 -13.18
C LEU A 204 21.45 17.97 -11.97
N ARG A 205 22.52 18.76 -12.11
CA ARG A 205 23.00 19.65 -11.05
C ARG A 205 21.98 20.75 -10.72
N SER A 206 21.24 21.24 -11.70
CA SER A 206 20.16 22.21 -11.46
C SER A 206 18.96 21.56 -10.76
N GLU A 207 18.63 20.30 -11.10
CA GLU A 207 17.52 19.55 -10.53
C GLU A 207 17.80 19.03 -9.10
N PHE A 208 19.08 18.92 -8.72
CA PHE A 208 19.48 18.45 -7.39
C PHE A 208 18.88 19.28 -6.25
N SER A 209 18.82 20.61 -6.44
CA SER A 209 18.26 21.52 -5.43
C SER A 209 16.77 21.29 -5.20
N THR A 210 16.02 21.03 -6.27
CA THR A 210 14.60 20.72 -6.24
C THR A 210 14.37 19.40 -5.51
N LEU A 211 15.05 18.33 -5.94
CA LEU A 211 14.94 17.00 -5.33
C LEU A 211 15.32 17.03 -3.85
N LYS A 212 16.39 17.78 -3.49
CA LYS A 212 16.79 17.95 -2.09
C LYS A 212 15.69 18.60 -1.26
N GLY A 213 15.08 19.67 -1.76
CA GLY A 213 13.99 20.36 -1.05
C GLY A 213 12.77 19.47 -0.84
N GLU A 214 12.41 18.66 -1.83
CA GLU A 214 11.31 17.69 -1.73
C GLU A 214 11.62 16.59 -0.71
N ILE A 215 12.86 16.05 -0.71
CA ILE A 215 13.29 15.02 0.27
C ILE A 215 13.36 15.60 1.68
N ASP A 216 13.86 16.83 1.88
CA ASP A 216 13.87 17.47 3.20
C ASP A 216 12.42 17.63 3.75
N GLY A 217 11.47 18.00 2.90
CA GLY A 217 10.05 18.05 3.23
C GLY A 217 9.46 16.70 3.57
N LEU A 218 9.79 15.67 2.80
CA LEU A 218 9.39 14.27 3.06
C LEU A 218 9.92 13.78 4.41
N ILE A 219 11.22 14.00 4.70
CA ILE A 219 11.85 13.59 5.95
C ILE A 219 11.15 14.25 7.15
N LYS A 220 10.79 15.54 7.03
CA LYS A 220 10.04 16.24 8.08
C LYS A 220 8.68 15.58 8.34
N ASN A 221 7.93 15.26 7.29
CA ASN A 221 6.62 14.60 7.42
C ASN A 221 6.76 13.18 8.01
N MET A 222 7.78 12.43 7.61
CA MET A 222 8.06 11.10 8.19
C MET A 222 8.42 11.18 9.68
N ASN A 223 9.24 12.15 10.07
CA ASN A 223 9.55 12.37 11.49
C ASN A 223 8.29 12.66 12.32
N GLU A 224 7.38 13.49 11.81
CA GLU A 224 6.10 13.76 12.48
C GLU A 224 5.25 12.48 12.60
N ALA A 225 5.17 11.69 11.53
CA ALA A 225 4.43 10.43 11.53
C ALA A 225 5.02 9.40 12.51
N ILE A 226 6.34 9.28 12.57
CA ILE A 226 7.04 8.42 13.54
C ILE A 226 6.76 8.88 14.99
N GLN A 227 6.81 10.18 15.27
CA GLN A 227 6.54 10.72 16.60
C GLN A 227 5.08 10.49 17.04
N THR A 228 4.12 10.74 16.17
CA THR A 228 2.69 10.51 16.47
C THR A 228 2.39 9.03 16.65
N SER A 229 3.06 8.15 15.90
CA SER A 229 2.97 6.70 16.06
C SER A 229 3.47 6.25 17.43
N ASN A 230 4.66 6.72 17.84
CA ASN A 230 5.23 6.42 19.16
C ASN A 230 4.31 6.89 20.30
N LYS A 231 3.73 8.08 20.17
CA LYS A 231 2.77 8.61 21.14
C LYS A 231 1.50 7.74 21.20
N PHE A 232 0.94 7.38 20.05
CA PHE A 232 -0.24 6.51 20.01
C PHE A 232 0.01 5.14 20.63
N ILE A 233 1.16 4.51 20.33
CA ILE A 233 1.58 3.23 20.93
C ILE A 233 1.68 3.32 22.45
N ALA A 234 2.31 4.39 22.97
CA ALA A 234 2.43 4.59 24.40
C ALA A 234 1.08 4.78 25.09
N ASP A 235 0.17 5.53 24.46
CA ASP A 235 -1.15 5.84 24.99
C ASP A 235 -2.11 4.63 24.97
N ILE A 236 -2.03 3.77 23.97
CA ILE A 236 -2.93 2.62 23.85
C ILE A 236 -2.50 1.45 24.76
N LYS A 237 -1.22 1.37 25.15
CA LYS A 237 -0.70 0.36 26.07
C LYS A 237 -1.04 0.65 27.55
N GLN A 238 -1.52 1.87 27.90
CA GLN A 238 -2.01 2.27 29.23
C GLN A 238 -3.48 1.91 29.41
#